data_5dfe02a7cc444a2c1b99c939f7b0627e
#
_entry.id   5dfe02a7cc444a2c1b99c939f7b0627e
#
_cell.length_a   1.000
_cell.length_b   1.000
_cell.length_c   1.000
_cell.angle_alpha   90.00
_cell.angle_beta   90.00
_cell.angle_gamma   90.00
#
_symmetry.space_group_name_H-M   'P 1'
#
loop_
_entity.id
_entity.type
_entity.pdbx_description
1 polymer ?
#
loop_
_entity_poly.entity_id
_entity_poly.type
_entity_poly.pdbx_seq_one_letter_code
_entity_poly.pdbx_strand_id
1 'polypeptide(L)'
;MKKKQLLSGVMALLLSASLCACGGSKTAEGTSEAAGESSEAETSNTLSEGTPVPGGSVVYGMTQDLASLDPHVDTDAGTRDVVFNLYEGLVKPTSDGGFIPAVASDYTISDDAKTYTFTLRDGVTFHDGTPVTIEDVKYSIDRYAEIQGESSAFSSLVDSVEVQDDKTLVVNLKESYSEFLPMMTIAIIPKSNEDPAGNPIGTGPFKYVSYTPGQNLELEKYDGYWQEGVPSLDSVEFKFIADVDTAFVELQAGTIDISDPSYSLEVADQIADINGAEGEDGPVITTRLKDYRGYGYIA
;
A
#
# COMPACT_ATOMS: atom_id res chain seq x y z
N MET A 1 59.32 -15.71 8.60
CA MET A 1 60.13 -15.35 9.80
C MET A 1 59.26 -14.53 10.73
N LYS A 2 59.18 -15.02 12.02
CA LYS A 2 58.69 -14.37 13.26
C LYS A 2 57.19 -13.99 13.30
N LYS A 3 56.26 -14.77 13.87
CA LYS A 3 55.96 -15.20 15.26
C LYS A 3 55.95 -14.07 16.30
N LYS A 4 54.74 -13.88 16.93
CA LYS A 4 54.43 -13.90 18.38
C LYS A 4 52.99 -13.41 18.53
N GLN A 5 52.01 -14.22 18.92
CA GLN A 5 51.58 -14.76 20.22
C GLN A 5 51.05 -13.71 21.18
N LEU A 6 49.75 -13.85 21.46
CA LEU A 6 49.04 -14.20 22.72
C LEU A 6 49.07 -13.14 23.81
N LEU A 7 47.89 -12.72 24.26
CA LEU A 7 47.51 -12.92 25.67
C LEU A 7 45.98 -12.89 25.86
N SER A 8 45.57 -13.94 26.49
CA SER A 8 44.29 -14.32 27.07
C SER A 8 44.04 -13.53 28.37
N GLY A 9 42.80 -13.26 28.69
CA GLY A 9 42.36 -12.71 29.97
C GLY A 9 40.93 -13.08 30.28
N VAL A 10 40.74 -14.19 30.95
CA VAL A 10 39.51 -14.72 31.57
C VAL A 10 39.38 -14.13 32.97
N MET A 11 38.17 -13.70 33.39
CA MET A 11 37.74 -13.72 34.81
C MET A 11 36.24 -13.31 34.83
N ALA A 12 35.31 -14.22 34.94
CA ALA A 12 34.79 -14.98 36.08
C ALA A 12 33.87 -14.20 37.02
N LEU A 13 32.62 -14.62 36.98
CA LEU A 13 31.52 -14.76 37.98
C LEU A 13 31.56 -13.93 39.26
N LEU A 14 30.34 -13.37 39.60
CA LEU A 14 29.74 -13.60 40.91
C LEU A 14 28.20 -13.51 40.82
N LEU A 15 27.57 -14.62 41.11
CA LEU A 15 26.16 -14.77 41.52
C LEU A 15 26.01 -14.25 42.96
N SER A 16 24.89 -13.62 43.24
CA SER A 16 24.29 -13.71 44.60
C SER A 16 22.78 -13.65 44.48
N ALA A 17 22.16 -14.77 44.77
CA ALA A 17 20.74 -14.94 45.05
C ALA A 17 20.46 -14.56 46.50
N SER A 18 19.30 -13.95 46.75
CA SER A 18 18.69 -13.96 48.07
C SER A 18 17.18 -14.05 47.94
N LEU A 19 16.66 -15.19 48.33
CA LEU A 19 15.26 -15.44 48.68
C LEU A 19 14.99 -14.96 50.13
N CYS A 20 13.78 -14.47 50.41
CA CYS A 20 12.90 -14.75 51.56
C CYS A 20 11.70 -13.82 51.46
N ALA A 21 10.49 -14.25 51.21
CA ALA A 21 9.52 -15.03 51.93
C ALA A 21 8.67 -14.23 52.94
N CYS A 22 7.36 -14.29 52.68
CA CYS A 22 6.19 -14.30 53.54
C CYS A 22 5.77 -13.09 54.40
N GLY A 23 4.52 -12.63 54.13
CA GLY A 23 3.51 -12.69 55.21
C GLY A 23 2.86 -11.36 55.60
N GLY A 24 1.53 -11.22 55.38
CA GLY A 24 0.65 -10.62 56.35
C GLY A 24 -0.01 -9.28 56.02
N SER A 25 -1.30 -9.34 55.91
CA SER A 25 -2.36 -8.30 55.91
C SER A 25 -2.18 -7.11 56.85
N LYS A 26 -2.56 -5.90 56.41
CA LYS A 26 -3.72 -5.06 56.83
C LYS A 26 -3.52 -3.59 56.52
N THR A 27 -4.56 -3.04 55.87
CA THR A 27 -5.14 -1.69 55.96
C THR A 27 -4.37 -0.55 56.66
N ALA A 28 -4.19 0.57 55.95
CA ALA A 28 -4.78 1.88 56.17
C ALA A 28 -4.03 2.99 55.38
N GLU A 29 -4.81 3.82 54.74
CA GLU A 29 -4.72 5.25 54.45
C GLU A 29 -3.39 5.99 54.57
N GLY A 30 -3.08 6.79 53.51
CA GLY A 30 -2.42 8.05 53.73
C GLY A 30 -1.39 8.44 52.67
N THR A 31 -1.83 9.33 51.75
CA THR A 31 -1.07 10.46 51.16
C THR A 31 0.26 10.23 50.43
N SER A 32 0.21 10.54 49.13
CA SER A 32 1.09 11.48 48.38
C SER A 32 2.60 11.23 48.33
N GLU A 33 3.15 10.92 47.16
CA GLU A 33 4.01 11.78 46.38
C GLU A 33 4.73 11.01 45.26
N ALA A 34 4.55 11.53 44.09
CA ALA A 34 5.51 11.62 42.98
C ALA A 34 6.36 10.38 42.60
N ALA A 35 5.91 9.61 41.64
CA ALA A 35 6.77 8.86 40.72
C ALA A 35 6.60 9.46 39.33
N GLY A 36 7.71 9.88 38.76
CA GLY A 36 7.79 10.59 37.48
C GLY A 36 7.19 9.76 36.32
N GLU A 37 6.17 10.30 35.70
CA GLU A 37 5.71 9.92 34.38
C GLU A 37 6.78 10.33 33.36
N SER A 38 7.38 9.33 32.73
CA SER A 38 8.00 9.56 31.43
C SER A 38 6.84 9.84 30.45
N SER A 39 6.62 11.10 30.15
CA SER A 39 5.74 11.48 29.04
C SER A 39 6.39 11.00 27.75
N GLU A 40 5.93 9.88 27.22
CA GLU A 40 5.97 9.63 25.80
C GLU A 40 5.14 10.75 25.17
N ALA A 41 5.81 11.65 24.49
CA ALA A 41 5.16 12.65 23.66
C ALA A 41 4.52 11.90 22.50
N GLU A 42 3.26 11.49 22.66
CA GLU A 42 2.38 11.23 21.54
C GLU A 42 2.19 12.56 20.81
N THR A 43 3.03 12.81 19.83
CA THR A 43 2.74 13.79 18.79
C THR A 43 1.56 13.24 17.98
N SER A 44 0.35 13.46 18.48
CA SER A 44 -0.86 13.29 17.68
C SER A 44 -0.85 14.37 16.61
N ASN A 45 -0.25 14.08 15.47
CA ASN A 45 -0.40 14.87 14.27
C ASN A 45 -1.80 14.57 13.70
N THR A 46 -2.84 15.08 14.35
CA THR A 46 -4.17 15.14 13.80
C THR A 46 -4.13 16.16 12.66
N LEU A 47 -3.83 15.67 11.45
CA LEU A 47 -4.23 16.42 10.26
C LEU A 47 -5.73 16.70 10.41
N SER A 48 -6.11 17.96 10.32
CA SER A 48 -7.54 18.31 10.30
C SER A 48 -8.16 17.47 9.18
N GLU A 49 -9.17 16.68 9.50
CA GLU A 49 -10.03 16.05 8.51
C GLU A 49 -10.79 17.17 7.80
N GLY A 50 -10.09 17.87 6.91
CA GLY A 50 -10.70 18.86 6.03
C GLY A 50 -11.58 18.12 5.02
N THR A 51 -12.69 18.72 4.67
CA THR A 51 -13.47 18.25 3.52
C THR A 51 -12.57 18.31 2.29
N PRO A 52 -12.42 17.21 1.53
CA PRO A 52 -11.62 17.20 0.31
C PRO A 52 -12.02 18.36 -0.60
N VAL A 53 -11.05 19.12 -1.08
CA VAL A 53 -11.30 20.17 -2.08
C VAL A 53 -11.09 19.54 -3.44
N PRO A 54 -12.13 19.48 -4.29
CA PRO A 54 -12.00 18.91 -5.63
C PRO A 54 -11.05 19.74 -6.50
N GLY A 55 -10.27 19.03 -7.32
CA GLY A 55 -9.36 19.65 -8.30
C GLY A 55 -7.90 19.64 -7.82
N GLY A 56 -7.03 20.15 -8.70
CA GLY A 56 -5.62 20.25 -8.46
C GLY A 56 -4.82 18.99 -8.86
N SER A 57 -3.52 19.08 -8.71
CA SER A 57 -2.56 18.03 -9.06
C SER A 57 -1.61 17.76 -7.90
N VAL A 58 -1.06 16.54 -7.88
CA VAL A 58 -0.02 16.12 -6.94
C VAL A 58 1.16 15.56 -7.71
N VAL A 59 2.37 15.95 -7.32
CA VAL A 59 3.63 15.37 -7.79
C VAL A 59 4.20 14.47 -6.71
N TYR A 60 4.25 13.16 -6.97
CA TYR A 60 4.79 12.16 -6.06
C TYR A 60 6.20 11.75 -6.49
N GLY A 61 7.19 12.07 -5.66
CA GLY A 61 8.58 11.66 -5.88
C GLY A 61 8.82 10.20 -5.47
N MET A 62 9.20 9.36 -6.44
CA MET A 62 9.53 7.95 -6.25
C MET A 62 11.01 7.69 -6.46
N THR A 63 11.60 6.82 -5.65
CA THR A 63 13.02 6.47 -5.75
C THR A 63 13.33 5.40 -6.80
N GLN A 64 12.31 4.70 -7.29
CA GLN A 64 12.43 3.63 -8.28
C GLN A 64 11.53 3.92 -9.48
N ASP A 65 12.05 3.63 -10.68
CA ASP A 65 11.25 3.62 -11.90
C ASP A 65 10.38 2.36 -11.99
N LEU A 66 9.42 2.37 -12.88
CA LEU A 66 8.49 1.26 -13.07
C LEU A 66 9.16 0.10 -13.80
N ALA A 67 8.94 -1.11 -13.32
CA ALA A 67 9.38 -2.31 -14.02
C ALA A 67 8.50 -2.59 -15.26
N SER A 68 7.20 -2.35 -15.14
CA SER A 68 6.22 -2.54 -16.23
C SER A 68 4.92 -1.80 -15.91
N LEU A 69 4.17 -1.42 -16.95
CA LEU A 69 2.77 -0.97 -16.82
C LEU A 69 1.76 -2.11 -17.05
N ASP A 70 2.23 -3.31 -17.42
CA ASP A 70 1.39 -4.51 -17.42
C ASP A 70 1.18 -4.99 -15.97
N PRO A 71 -0.06 -4.92 -15.44
CA PRO A 71 -0.30 -5.19 -14.03
C PRO A 71 -0.19 -6.66 -13.63
N HIS A 72 -0.09 -7.57 -14.59
CA HIS A 72 0.00 -9.00 -14.34
C HIS A 72 1.44 -9.53 -14.36
N VAL A 73 2.38 -8.75 -14.90
CA VAL A 73 3.80 -9.06 -14.81
C VAL A 73 4.27 -8.82 -13.38
N ASP A 74 5.20 -9.62 -12.89
CA ASP A 74 5.75 -9.43 -11.55
C ASP A 74 6.32 -8.03 -11.40
N THR A 75 5.91 -7.36 -10.35
CA THR A 75 6.19 -5.95 -10.15
C THR A 75 6.83 -5.74 -8.79
N ASP A 76 7.82 -4.87 -8.75
CA ASP A 76 8.38 -4.37 -7.50
C ASP A 76 7.34 -3.54 -6.69
N ALA A 77 7.71 -3.16 -5.48
CA ALA A 77 6.82 -2.43 -4.59
C ALA A 77 6.43 -1.05 -5.17
N GLY A 78 7.39 -0.35 -5.83
CA GLY A 78 7.14 0.95 -6.43
C GLY A 78 6.12 0.88 -7.58
N THR A 79 6.29 -0.09 -8.47
CA THR A 79 5.33 -0.32 -9.56
C THR A 79 3.93 -0.64 -9.02
N ARG A 80 3.82 -1.42 -7.94
CA ARG A 80 2.51 -1.73 -7.32
C ARG A 80 1.80 -0.49 -6.80
N ASP A 81 2.50 0.44 -6.16
CA ASP A 81 1.91 1.68 -5.65
C ASP A 81 1.30 2.52 -6.78
N VAL A 82 1.90 2.49 -7.99
CA VAL A 82 1.36 3.15 -9.18
C VAL A 82 0.19 2.38 -9.79
N VAL A 83 0.34 1.08 -9.94
CA VAL A 83 -0.63 0.19 -10.61
C VAL A 83 -2.01 0.26 -9.95
N PHE A 84 -2.09 0.38 -8.62
CA PHE A 84 -3.36 0.53 -7.90
C PHE A 84 -4.14 1.81 -8.22
N ASN A 85 -3.49 2.82 -8.80
CA ASN A 85 -4.18 4.03 -9.25
C ASN A 85 -4.81 3.85 -10.65
N LEU A 86 -4.23 2.97 -11.48
CA LEU A 86 -4.70 2.65 -12.83
C LEU A 86 -5.70 1.49 -12.85
N TYR A 87 -5.53 0.52 -11.97
CA TYR A 87 -6.27 -0.74 -12.02
C TYR A 87 -6.90 -1.08 -10.68
N GLU A 88 -8.05 -1.70 -10.73
CA GLU A 88 -8.67 -2.34 -9.57
C GLU A 88 -8.90 -3.83 -9.84
N GLY A 89 -8.93 -4.60 -8.76
CA GLY A 89 -9.36 -6.00 -8.77
C GLY A 89 -10.83 -6.15 -8.41
N LEU A 90 -11.25 -7.38 -8.12
CA LEU A 90 -12.58 -7.64 -7.56
C LEU A 90 -12.77 -6.96 -6.21
N VAL A 91 -11.70 -6.91 -5.42
CA VAL A 91 -11.61 -6.17 -4.16
C VAL A 91 -10.43 -5.22 -4.19
N LYS A 92 -10.46 -4.22 -3.31
CA LYS A 92 -9.34 -3.30 -3.10
C LYS A 92 -8.99 -3.19 -1.61
N PRO A 93 -7.73 -2.94 -1.27
CA PRO A 93 -7.31 -2.74 0.10
C PRO A 93 -7.81 -1.42 0.66
N THR A 94 -7.91 -1.34 1.97
CA THR A 94 -8.22 -0.13 2.74
C THR A 94 -7.01 0.32 3.55
N SER A 95 -6.99 1.57 3.98
CA SER A 95 -5.89 2.14 4.76
C SER A 95 -5.67 1.50 6.13
N ASP A 96 -6.68 0.81 6.66
CA ASP A 96 -6.63 0.04 7.92
C ASP A 96 -6.20 -1.43 7.72
N GLY A 97 -5.82 -1.80 6.47
CA GLY A 97 -5.34 -3.14 6.13
C GLY A 97 -6.46 -4.16 5.84
N GLY A 98 -7.71 -3.71 5.75
CA GLY A 98 -8.84 -4.53 5.30
C GLY A 98 -8.97 -4.57 3.78
N PHE A 99 -10.05 -5.22 3.30
CA PHE A 99 -10.42 -5.28 1.89
C PHE A 99 -11.90 -5.00 1.72
N ILE A 100 -12.25 -4.20 0.72
CA ILE A 100 -13.62 -3.88 0.36
C ILE A 100 -13.90 -4.24 -1.10
N PRO A 101 -15.16 -4.50 -1.47
CA PRO A 101 -15.55 -4.67 -2.86
C PRO A 101 -15.13 -3.47 -3.73
N ALA A 102 -14.62 -3.74 -4.95
CA ALA A 102 -14.24 -2.75 -5.96
C ALA A 102 -14.96 -3.01 -7.28
N VAL A 103 -14.35 -3.71 -8.24
CA VAL A 103 -15.03 -4.16 -9.47
C VAL A 103 -16.16 -5.14 -9.14
N ALA A 104 -16.03 -5.93 -8.08
CA ALA A 104 -17.20 -6.59 -7.48
C ALA A 104 -18.03 -5.58 -6.68
N SER A 105 -19.36 -5.77 -6.65
CA SER A 105 -20.27 -5.05 -5.76
C SER A 105 -20.37 -5.72 -4.39
N ASP A 106 -20.16 -7.04 -4.35
CA ASP A 106 -20.26 -7.87 -3.15
C ASP A 106 -19.51 -9.19 -3.35
N TYR A 107 -19.21 -9.85 -2.24
CA TYR A 107 -18.66 -11.21 -2.24
C TYR A 107 -19.15 -12.02 -1.04
N THR A 108 -19.15 -13.33 -1.19
CA THR A 108 -19.43 -14.27 -0.10
C THR A 108 -18.34 -15.33 -0.02
N ILE A 109 -18.10 -15.80 1.20
CA ILE A 109 -17.11 -16.85 1.49
C ILE A 109 -17.87 -17.99 2.14
N SER A 110 -17.64 -19.22 1.65
CA SER A 110 -18.24 -20.42 2.26
C SER A 110 -17.72 -20.67 3.68
N ASP A 111 -18.50 -21.35 4.51
CA ASP A 111 -18.15 -21.63 5.92
C ASP A 111 -16.82 -22.39 6.06
N ASP A 112 -16.43 -23.17 5.07
CA ASP A 112 -15.17 -23.89 5.02
C ASP A 112 -14.01 -23.08 4.39
N ALA A 113 -14.26 -21.83 4.02
CA ALA A 113 -13.31 -20.92 3.36
C ALA A 113 -12.66 -21.51 2.10
N LYS A 114 -13.41 -22.34 1.34
CA LYS A 114 -12.93 -22.93 0.08
C LYS A 114 -13.56 -22.32 -1.17
N THR A 115 -14.72 -21.69 -1.04
CA THR A 115 -15.44 -21.12 -2.18
C THR A 115 -15.66 -19.63 -1.93
N TYR A 116 -15.21 -18.83 -2.87
CA TYR A 116 -15.37 -17.38 -2.91
C TYR A 116 -16.26 -17.03 -4.10
N THR A 117 -17.39 -16.40 -3.84
CA THR A 117 -18.35 -16.00 -4.88
C THR A 117 -18.39 -14.49 -4.94
N PHE A 118 -18.13 -13.93 -6.11
CA PHE A 118 -18.10 -12.48 -6.36
C PHE A 118 -19.24 -12.09 -7.30
N THR A 119 -19.89 -10.97 -6.99
CA THR A 119 -20.91 -10.37 -7.85
C THR A 119 -20.34 -9.13 -8.53
N LEU A 120 -20.30 -9.09 -9.86
CA LEU A 120 -19.81 -7.97 -10.65
C LEU A 120 -20.69 -6.73 -10.40
N ARG A 121 -20.05 -5.58 -10.21
CA ARG A 121 -20.72 -4.28 -10.05
C ARG A 121 -21.32 -3.81 -11.38
N ASP A 122 -22.52 -3.26 -11.32
CA ASP A 122 -23.16 -2.62 -12.47
C ASP A 122 -22.50 -1.28 -12.79
N GLY A 123 -22.32 -1.00 -14.08
CA GLY A 123 -21.88 0.32 -14.57
C GLY A 123 -20.37 0.58 -14.44
N VAL A 124 -19.57 -0.40 -14.04
CA VAL A 124 -18.11 -0.26 -14.11
C VAL A 124 -17.65 -0.25 -15.55
N THR A 125 -16.82 0.74 -15.89
CA THR A 125 -16.22 0.85 -17.23
C THR A 125 -14.71 0.90 -17.13
N PHE A 126 -14.04 0.46 -18.19
CA PHE A 126 -12.63 0.68 -18.38
C PHE A 126 -12.34 2.13 -18.77
N HIS A 127 -11.07 2.53 -18.73
CA HIS A 127 -10.63 3.90 -19.05
C HIS A 127 -10.97 4.34 -20.48
N ASP A 128 -11.18 3.40 -21.41
CA ASP A 128 -11.66 3.66 -22.78
C ASP A 128 -13.18 3.79 -22.90
N GLY A 129 -13.90 3.69 -21.77
CA GLY A 129 -15.36 3.78 -21.69
C GLY A 129 -16.09 2.47 -22.01
N THR A 130 -15.40 1.38 -22.33
CA THR A 130 -16.05 0.09 -22.55
C THR A 130 -16.51 -0.53 -21.21
N PRO A 131 -17.69 -1.17 -21.16
CA PRO A 131 -18.17 -1.81 -19.93
C PRO A 131 -17.31 -3.02 -19.55
N VAL A 132 -17.07 -3.18 -18.26
CA VAL A 132 -16.44 -4.38 -17.72
C VAL A 132 -17.44 -5.54 -17.76
N THR A 133 -17.02 -6.68 -18.29
CA THR A 133 -17.81 -7.91 -18.35
C THR A 133 -17.23 -8.99 -17.45
N ILE A 134 -18.04 -9.97 -17.09
CA ILE A 134 -17.57 -11.12 -16.30
C ILE A 134 -16.48 -11.91 -17.05
N GLU A 135 -16.49 -11.85 -18.37
CA GLU A 135 -15.50 -12.50 -19.23
C GLU A 135 -14.14 -11.78 -19.15
N ASP A 136 -14.13 -10.44 -18.97
CA ASP A 136 -12.90 -9.68 -18.73
C ASP A 136 -12.31 -10.02 -17.37
N VAL A 137 -13.18 -10.18 -16.36
CA VAL A 137 -12.75 -10.58 -15.01
C VAL A 137 -12.10 -11.96 -15.04
N LYS A 138 -12.78 -12.95 -15.65
CA LYS A 138 -12.22 -14.29 -15.79
C LYS A 138 -10.91 -14.30 -16.58
N TYR A 139 -10.88 -13.61 -17.72
CA TYR A 139 -9.68 -13.46 -18.54
C TYR A 139 -8.49 -12.90 -17.75
N SER A 140 -8.73 -11.86 -16.96
CA SER A 140 -7.69 -11.21 -16.16
C SER A 140 -7.08 -12.16 -15.13
N ILE A 141 -7.91 -12.93 -14.44
CA ILE A 141 -7.47 -13.92 -13.46
C ILE A 141 -6.73 -15.08 -14.12
N ASP A 142 -7.25 -15.61 -15.23
CA ASP A 142 -6.62 -16.70 -15.98
C ASP A 142 -5.24 -16.24 -16.52
N ARG A 143 -5.17 -15.03 -17.11
CA ARG A 143 -3.93 -14.45 -17.62
C ARG A 143 -2.90 -14.22 -16.52
N TYR A 144 -3.35 -13.71 -15.38
CA TYR A 144 -2.47 -13.56 -14.22
C TYR A 144 -1.90 -14.92 -13.78
N ALA A 145 -2.75 -15.94 -13.65
CA ALA A 145 -2.31 -17.28 -13.28
C ALA A 145 -1.31 -17.87 -14.30
N GLU A 146 -1.52 -17.66 -15.59
CA GLU A 146 -0.63 -18.11 -16.66
C GLU A 146 0.74 -17.43 -16.56
N ILE A 147 0.77 -16.10 -16.40
CA ILE A 147 2.02 -15.31 -16.31
C ILE A 147 2.80 -15.67 -15.05
N GLN A 148 2.11 -15.79 -13.90
CA GLN A 148 2.76 -16.14 -12.64
C GLN A 148 3.21 -17.62 -12.58
N GLY A 149 2.61 -18.47 -13.41
CA GLY A 149 2.96 -19.89 -13.56
C GLY A 149 2.42 -20.79 -12.47
N GLU A 150 2.57 -22.10 -12.71
CA GLU A 150 1.99 -23.16 -11.85
C GLU A 150 2.54 -23.18 -10.41
N SER A 151 3.75 -22.68 -10.20
CA SER A 151 4.39 -22.64 -8.87
C SER A 151 4.04 -21.38 -8.05
N SER A 152 3.25 -20.48 -8.58
CA SER A 152 2.81 -19.29 -7.84
C SER A 152 1.91 -19.65 -6.66
N ALA A 153 1.86 -18.77 -5.66
CA ALA A 153 0.96 -18.93 -4.52
C ALA A 153 -0.50 -19.03 -4.98
N PHE A 154 -0.90 -18.20 -5.96
CA PHE A 154 -2.24 -18.22 -6.53
C PHE A 154 -2.56 -19.59 -7.16
N SER A 155 -1.75 -20.05 -8.10
CA SER A 155 -1.97 -21.32 -8.82
C SER A 155 -1.89 -22.54 -7.89
N SER A 156 -1.13 -22.47 -6.81
CA SER A 156 -1.04 -23.53 -5.82
C SER A 156 -2.32 -23.69 -4.99
N LEU A 157 -3.05 -22.61 -4.73
CA LEU A 157 -4.25 -22.56 -3.90
C LEU A 157 -5.53 -22.73 -4.71
N VAL A 158 -5.61 -22.14 -5.91
CA VAL A 158 -6.84 -22.14 -6.73
C VAL A 158 -7.02 -23.49 -7.45
N ASP A 159 -8.21 -24.06 -7.31
CA ASP A 159 -8.64 -25.26 -8.03
C ASP A 159 -9.35 -24.90 -9.34
N SER A 160 -10.32 -23.96 -9.26
CA SER A 160 -11.04 -23.49 -10.44
C SER A 160 -11.51 -22.03 -10.29
N VAL A 161 -11.67 -21.35 -11.44
CA VAL A 161 -12.32 -20.06 -11.58
C VAL A 161 -13.44 -20.22 -12.61
N GLU A 162 -14.67 -20.03 -12.18
CA GLU A 162 -15.86 -20.35 -12.97
C GLU A 162 -16.79 -19.15 -13.11
N VAL A 163 -17.21 -18.87 -14.32
CA VAL A 163 -18.32 -17.94 -14.58
C VAL A 163 -19.62 -18.70 -14.40
N GLN A 164 -20.40 -18.32 -13.41
CA GLN A 164 -21.71 -18.95 -13.13
C GLN A 164 -22.82 -18.32 -13.98
N ASP A 165 -22.77 -17.00 -14.14
CA ASP A 165 -23.68 -16.21 -14.99
C ASP A 165 -23.01 -14.89 -15.40
N ASP A 166 -23.75 -14.00 -16.07
CA ASP A 166 -23.22 -12.72 -16.59
C ASP A 166 -22.64 -11.77 -15.52
N LYS A 167 -22.84 -12.06 -14.23
CA LYS A 167 -22.40 -11.22 -13.11
C LYS A 167 -21.69 -11.98 -12.00
N THR A 168 -21.72 -13.31 -12.03
CA THR A 168 -21.25 -14.12 -10.91
C THR A 168 -20.01 -14.91 -11.29
N LEU A 169 -18.92 -14.66 -10.55
CA LEU A 169 -17.69 -15.44 -10.63
C LEU A 169 -17.53 -16.25 -9.35
N VAL A 170 -17.17 -17.51 -9.50
CA VAL A 170 -16.88 -18.41 -8.39
C VAL A 170 -15.44 -18.87 -8.46
N VAL A 171 -14.69 -18.69 -7.37
CA VAL A 171 -13.32 -19.18 -7.20
C VAL A 171 -13.34 -20.30 -6.17
N ASN A 172 -12.93 -21.49 -6.58
CA ASN A 172 -12.81 -22.65 -5.70
C ASN A 172 -11.35 -22.89 -5.35
N LEU A 173 -11.08 -23.15 -4.07
CA LEU A 173 -9.74 -23.43 -3.56
C LEU A 173 -9.57 -24.94 -3.32
N LYS A 174 -8.37 -25.45 -3.54
CA LYS A 174 -7.97 -26.84 -3.25
C LYS A 174 -8.08 -27.16 -1.76
N GLU A 175 -7.79 -26.19 -0.92
CA GLU A 175 -7.85 -26.29 0.54
C GLU A 175 -8.39 -25.00 1.15
N SER A 176 -8.82 -25.06 2.41
CA SER A 176 -9.30 -23.91 3.16
C SER A 176 -8.19 -22.89 3.36
N TYR A 177 -8.42 -21.64 2.95
CA TYR A 177 -7.46 -20.56 3.11
C TYR A 177 -8.17 -19.22 3.38
N SER A 178 -8.29 -18.84 4.65
CA SER A 178 -9.03 -17.64 5.07
C SER A 178 -8.39 -16.31 4.60
N GLU A 179 -7.10 -16.32 4.25
CA GLU A 179 -6.37 -15.13 3.77
C GLU A 179 -6.30 -15.07 2.23
N PHE A 180 -7.23 -15.69 1.53
CA PHE A 180 -7.26 -15.69 0.07
C PHE A 180 -7.74 -14.36 -0.53
N LEU A 181 -8.60 -13.63 0.17
CA LEU A 181 -9.22 -12.40 -0.34
C LEU A 181 -8.23 -11.37 -0.89
N PRO A 182 -7.05 -11.11 -0.28
CA PRO A 182 -6.01 -10.26 -0.84
C PRO A 182 -5.57 -10.62 -2.27
N MET A 183 -5.64 -11.89 -2.65
CA MET A 183 -5.28 -12.32 -4.01
C MET A 183 -6.29 -11.86 -5.06
N MET A 184 -7.49 -11.44 -4.65
CA MET A 184 -8.52 -10.92 -5.55
C MET A 184 -8.35 -9.42 -5.87
N THR A 185 -7.21 -8.83 -5.51
CA THR A 185 -6.75 -7.52 -5.99
C THR A 185 -6.09 -7.61 -7.37
N ILE A 186 -6.06 -8.78 -8.00
CA ILE A 186 -5.61 -8.97 -9.39
C ILE A 186 -6.31 -7.94 -10.28
N ALA A 187 -5.52 -7.14 -10.98
CA ALA A 187 -6.02 -6.08 -11.84
C ALA A 187 -6.94 -6.62 -12.95
N ILE A 188 -8.09 -6.00 -13.12
CA ILE A 188 -9.01 -6.34 -14.21
C ILE A 188 -8.65 -5.49 -15.43
N ILE A 189 -8.40 -6.15 -16.56
CA ILE A 189 -8.05 -5.52 -17.82
C ILE A 189 -9.00 -5.97 -18.93
N PRO A 190 -9.19 -5.15 -19.98
CA PRO A 190 -10.00 -5.58 -21.13
C PRO A 190 -9.39 -6.80 -21.82
N LYS A 191 -10.18 -7.83 -22.06
CA LYS A 191 -9.76 -9.02 -22.82
C LYS A 191 -9.29 -8.67 -24.23
N SER A 192 -9.79 -7.57 -24.78
CA SER A 192 -9.40 -7.06 -26.09
C SER A 192 -8.06 -6.33 -26.12
N ASN A 193 -7.47 -6.02 -24.95
CA ASN A 193 -6.18 -5.32 -24.87
C ASN A 193 -5.02 -6.32 -24.98
N GLU A 194 -4.39 -6.34 -26.16
CA GLU A 194 -3.27 -7.26 -26.46
C GLU A 194 -1.92 -6.72 -25.95
N ASP A 195 -1.83 -5.43 -25.61
CA ASP A 195 -0.60 -4.78 -25.12
C ASP A 195 -0.85 -3.94 -23.87
N PRO A 196 -1.08 -4.55 -22.70
CA PRO A 196 -1.32 -3.81 -21.46
C PRO A 196 -0.14 -2.96 -21.00
N ALA A 197 1.08 -3.30 -21.41
CA ALA A 197 2.28 -2.53 -21.06
C ALA A 197 2.39 -1.23 -21.87
N GLY A 198 2.09 -1.27 -23.17
CA GLY A 198 2.16 -0.12 -24.08
C GLY A 198 0.87 0.72 -24.11
N ASN A 199 -0.25 0.11 -23.73
CA ASN A 199 -1.57 0.75 -23.67
C ASN A 199 -2.29 0.37 -22.36
N PRO A 200 -1.91 0.96 -21.23
CA PRO A 200 -2.47 0.60 -19.93
C PRO A 200 -3.92 1.10 -19.80
N ILE A 201 -4.86 0.17 -19.87
CA ILE A 201 -6.30 0.39 -19.71
C ILE A 201 -6.79 -0.40 -18.51
N GLY A 202 -7.24 0.28 -17.47
CA GLY A 202 -7.75 -0.31 -16.24
C GLY A 202 -9.12 0.22 -15.86
N THR A 203 -9.50 -0.01 -14.61
CA THR A 203 -10.77 0.41 -13.99
C THR A 203 -10.56 1.35 -12.82
N GLY A 204 -9.32 1.77 -12.57
CA GLY A 204 -8.95 2.60 -11.43
C GLY A 204 -9.42 4.05 -11.53
N PRO A 205 -9.23 4.81 -10.44
CA PRO A 205 -9.67 6.20 -10.36
C PRO A 205 -8.92 7.15 -11.31
N PHE A 206 -7.71 6.79 -11.73
CA PHE A 206 -6.92 7.55 -12.68
C PHE A 206 -6.66 6.74 -13.94
N LYS A 207 -6.52 7.41 -15.07
CA LYS A 207 -6.15 6.81 -16.34
C LYS A 207 -4.80 7.34 -16.81
N TYR A 208 -4.12 6.54 -17.63
CA TYR A 208 -2.81 6.81 -18.19
C TYR A 208 -2.85 7.98 -19.18
N VAL A 209 -1.85 8.86 -19.06
CA VAL A 209 -1.60 9.96 -19.99
C VAL A 209 -0.29 9.73 -20.73
N SER A 210 0.82 9.67 -20.01
CA SER A 210 2.16 9.49 -20.59
C SER A 210 3.12 8.85 -19.61
N TYR A 211 4.14 8.17 -20.15
CA TYR A 211 5.25 7.63 -19.40
C TYR A 211 6.56 7.87 -20.13
N THR A 212 7.51 8.49 -19.43
CA THR A 212 8.87 8.70 -19.89
C THR A 212 9.82 7.95 -18.94
N PRO A 213 10.40 6.82 -19.37
CA PRO A 213 11.29 6.02 -18.53
C PRO A 213 12.39 6.84 -17.88
N GLY A 214 12.60 6.64 -16.59
CA GLY A 214 13.59 7.36 -15.78
C GLY A 214 13.25 8.81 -15.48
N GLN A 215 12.08 9.30 -15.87
CA GLN A 215 11.65 10.68 -15.64
C GLN A 215 10.33 10.76 -14.90
N ASN A 216 9.21 10.42 -15.55
CA ASN A 216 7.89 10.52 -14.95
C ASN A 216 6.83 9.62 -15.60
N LEU A 217 5.77 9.40 -14.84
CA LEU A 217 4.48 8.88 -15.33
C LEU A 217 3.41 9.91 -14.97
N GLU A 218 2.58 10.27 -15.94
CA GLU A 218 1.44 11.18 -15.78
C GLU A 218 0.13 10.42 -15.85
N LEU A 219 -0.74 10.66 -14.88
CA LEU A 219 -2.09 10.13 -14.80
C LEU A 219 -3.08 11.28 -14.70
N GLU A 220 -4.26 11.13 -15.30
CA GLU A 220 -5.37 12.05 -15.15
C GLU A 220 -6.59 11.36 -14.56
N LYS A 221 -7.46 12.11 -13.90
CA LYS A 221 -8.72 11.65 -13.35
C LYS A 221 -9.54 10.92 -14.39
N TYR A 222 -10.14 9.80 -14.01
CA TYR A 222 -11.13 9.11 -14.83
C TYR A 222 -12.55 9.49 -14.39
N ASP A 223 -13.23 10.31 -15.19
CA ASP A 223 -14.60 10.77 -14.88
C ASP A 223 -15.65 9.66 -14.87
N GLY A 224 -15.34 8.52 -15.51
CA GLY A 224 -16.18 7.32 -15.52
C GLY A 224 -15.96 6.38 -14.32
N TYR A 225 -15.17 6.79 -13.33
CA TYR A 225 -14.91 5.95 -12.17
C TYR A 225 -16.19 5.66 -11.38
N TRP A 226 -16.39 4.41 -10.98
CA TRP A 226 -17.64 3.93 -10.39
C TRP A 226 -17.98 4.54 -9.02
N GLN A 227 -16.98 5.02 -8.27
CA GLN A 227 -17.18 5.62 -6.96
C GLN A 227 -17.34 7.14 -7.11
N GLU A 228 -18.52 7.65 -6.77
CA GLU A 228 -18.85 9.08 -6.87
C GLU A 228 -17.95 9.93 -5.95
N GLY A 229 -17.45 11.06 -6.48
CA GLY A 229 -16.63 12.02 -5.74
C GLY A 229 -15.17 11.61 -5.56
N VAL A 230 -14.75 10.50 -6.13
CA VAL A 230 -13.36 9.99 -6.10
C VAL A 230 -12.86 9.79 -7.54
N PRO A 231 -11.61 10.13 -7.83
CA PRO A 231 -10.67 10.87 -6.99
C PRO A 231 -11.02 12.36 -6.90
N SER A 232 -10.58 13.04 -5.85
CA SER A 232 -10.74 14.49 -5.72
C SER A 232 -9.73 15.28 -6.57
N LEU A 233 -8.55 14.71 -6.83
CA LEU A 233 -7.51 15.31 -7.67
C LEU A 233 -7.83 15.18 -9.16
N ASP A 234 -7.39 16.15 -9.96
CA ASP A 234 -7.51 16.12 -11.42
C ASP A 234 -6.40 15.29 -12.07
N SER A 235 -5.20 15.30 -11.49
CA SER A 235 -4.04 14.56 -12.02
C SER A 235 -3.03 14.19 -10.93
N VAL A 236 -2.23 13.18 -11.24
CA VAL A 236 -1.08 12.76 -10.44
C VAL A 236 0.11 12.56 -11.37
N GLU A 237 1.25 13.14 -11.00
CA GLU A 237 2.54 12.88 -11.62
C GLU A 237 3.40 12.04 -10.66
N PHE A 238 3.89 10.90 -11.11
CA PHE A 238 4.93 10.13 -10.44
C PHE A 238 6.27 10.50 -11.05
N LYS A 239 7.11 11.21 -10.29
CA LYS A 239 8.44 11.67 -10.72
C LYS A 239 9.51 10.75 -10.16
N PHE A 240 10.36 10.19 -11.03
CA PHE A 240 11.39 9.24 -10.62
C PHE A 240 12.67 9.97 -10.25
N ILE A 241 13.03 9.90 -8.96
CA ILE A 241 14.18 10.56 -8.36
C ILE A 241 14.96 9.52 -7.58
N ALA A 242 15.98 8.92 -8.21
CA ALA A 242 16.70 7.78 -7.64
C ALA A 242 17.47 8.10 -6.35
N ASP A 243 17.83 9.36 -6.15
CA ASP A 243 18.59 9.82 -4.99
C ASP A 243 17.67 10.43 -3.94
N VAL A 244 17.67 9.86 -2.74
CA VAL A 244 16.78 10.25 -1.63
C VAL A 244 17.04 11.68 -1.17
N ASP A 245 18.32 12.12 -1.12
CA ASP A 245 18.67 13.47 -0.70
C ASP A 245 18.17 14.50 -1.71
N THR A 246 18.27 14.17 -3.01
CA THR A 246 17.70 14.97 -4.10
C THR A 246 16.18 15.06 -3.98
N ALA A 247 15.49 13.96 -3.73
CA ALA A 247 14.04 13.96 -3.54
C ALA A 247 13.64 14.83 -2.33
N PHE A 248 14.40 14.79 -1.26
CA PHE A 248 14.16 15.64 -0.09
C PHE A 248 14.36 17.14 -0.39
N VAL A 249 15.41 17.50 -1.14
CA VAL A 249 15.62 18.90 -1.60
C VAL A 249 14.47 19.36 -2.50
N GLU A 250 13.98 18.51 -3.38
CA GLU A 250 12.84 18.82 -4.24
C GLU A 250 11.53 18.99 -3.45
N LEU A 251 11.33 18.19 -2.41
CA LEU A 251 10.19 18.34 -1.49
C LEU A 251 10.26 19.69 -0.75
N GLN A 252 11.45 20.08 -0.25
CA GLN A 252 11.64 21.39 0.39
C GLN A 252 11.41 22.56 -0.58
N ALA A 253 11.79 22.38 -1.85
CA ALA A 253 11.58 23.38 -2.88
C ALA A 253 10.14 23.45 -3.41
N GLY A 254 9.27 22.51 -3.00
CA GLY A 254 7.90 22.39 -3.50
C GLY A 254 7.80 21.98 -4.97
N THR A 255 8.83 21.30 -5.50
CA THR A 255 8.80 20.72 -6.85
C THR A 255 8.23 19.31 -6.89
N ILE A 256 8.14 18.66 -5.73
CA ILE A 256 7.30 17.50 -5.45
C ILE A 256 6.49 17.77 -4.20
N ASP A 257 5.31 17.18 -4.11
CA ASP A 257 4.38 17.36 -2.99
C ASP A 257 4.48 16.23 -1.97
N ILE A 258 4.82 15.04 -2.43
CA ILE A 258 4.93 13.82 -1.63
C ILE A 258 6.24 13.11 -1.96
N SER A 259 6.89 12.55 -0.95
CA SER A 259 8.02 11.64 -1.11
C SER A 259 7.96 10.53 -0.06
N ASP A 260 8.43 9.34 -0.43
CA ASP A 260 8.66 8.24 0.51
C ASP A 260 10.17 8.11 0.75
N PRO A 261 10.72 8.79 1.76
CA PRO A 261 12.15 8.83 2.03
C PRO A 261 12.61 7.59 2.78
N SER A 262 12.24 6.39 2.33
CA SER A 262 12.57 5.11 2.99
C SER A 262 13.58 5.23 4.17
N TYR A 263 13.07 5.38 5.40
CA TYR A 263 13.71 5.14 6.71
C TYR A 263 15.07 5.77 7.02
N SER A 264 15.30 7.02 6.69
CA SER A 264 16.44 7.74 7.23
C SER A 264 16.05 8.48 8.52
N LEU A 265 16.60 8.10 9.66
CA LEU A 265 16.49 8.88 10.90
C LEU A 265 17.03 10.30 10.69
N GLU A 266 18.01 10.46 9.80
CA GLU A 266 18.57 11.73 9.41
C GLU A 266 17.56 12.65 8.72
N VAL A 267 16.70 12.11 7.86
CA VAL A 267 15.59 12.86 7.23
C VAL A 267 14.57 13.29 8.28
N ALA A 268 14.26 12.44 9.25
CA ALA A 268 13.33 12.79 10.33
C ALA A 268 13.84 13.96 11.18
N ASP A 269 15.14 13.96 11.51
CA ASP A 269 15.78 15.06 12.23
C ASP A 269 15.80 16.34 11.40
N GLN A 270 16.11 16.27 10.11
CA GLN A 270 16.06 17.41 9.19
C GLN A 270 14.65 18.00 9.06
N ILE A 271 13.61 17.17 8.98
CA ILE A 271 12.20 17.63 8.96
C ILE A 271 11.86 18.36 10.26
N ALA A 272 12.29 17.82 11.40
CA ALA A 272 12.07 18.49 12.69
C ALA A 272 12.75 19.84 12.77
N ASP A 273 13.99 19.95 12.27
CA ASP A 273 14.76 21.20 12.23
C ASP A 273 14.10 22.24 11.32
N ILE A 274 13.61 21.83 10.12
CA ILE A 274 12.91 22.72 9.18
C ILE A 274 11.62 23.23 9.81
N ASN A 275 10.78 22.36 10.31
CA ASN A 275 9.51 22.72 10.93
C ASN A 275 9.70 23.60 12.18
N GLY A 276 10.82 23.43 12.91
CA GLY A 276 11.17 24.25 14.06
C GLY A 276 11.72 25.64 13.69
N ALA A 277 12.33 25.79 12.53
CA ALA A 277 12.98 27.02 12.09
C ALA A 277 12.02 28.04 11.42
N GLU A 278 10.96 27.56 10.75
CA GLU A 278 10.10 28.39 9.91
C GLU A 278 8.91 29.05 10.65
N GLY A 279 8.65 28.69 11.89
CA GLY A 279 7.57 29.29 12.68
C GLY A 279 6.16 28.89 12.20
N GLU A 280 5.12 29.61 12.71
CA GLU A 280 3.71 29.23 12.48
C GLU A 280 3.21 29.42 11.04
N ASP A 281 3.91 30.15 10.17
CA ASP A 281 3.49 30.53 8.81
C ASP A 281 4.36 29.91 7.68
N GLY A 282 5.34 29.05 8.01
CA GLY A 282 6.24 28.42 7.03
C GLY A 282 5.71 27.13 6.42
N PRO A 283 6.37 26.61 5.35
CA PRO A 283 6.00 25.32 4.77
C PRO A 283 6.21 24.20 5.78
N VAL A 284 5.11 23.51 6.13
CA VAL A 284 5.12 22.40 7.07
C VAL A 284 5.26 21.10 6.31
N ILE A 285 6.38 20.37 6.53
CA ILE A 285 6.52 19.00 6.05
C ILE A 285 5.86 18.07 7.04
N THR A 286 4.74 17.47 6.64
CA THR A 286 4.00 16.50 7.44
C THR A 286 4.51 15.10 7.16
N THR A 287 4.77 14.32 8.21
CA THR A 287 5.15 12.91 8.09
C THR A 287 3.98 12.03 8.48
N ARG A 288 3.77 10.94 7.73
CA ARG A 288 2.86 9.86 8.09
C ARG A 288 3.64 8.57 8.18
N LEU A 289 3.43 7.82 9.26
CA LEU A 289 3.91 6.44 9.32
C LEU A 289 3.02 5.60 8.40
N LYS A 290 3.63 4.99 7.39
CA LYS A 290 3.00 4.00 6.52
C LYS A 290 3.18 2.63 7.17
N ASP A 291 2.12 1.94 7.53
CA ASP A 291 2.23 0.53 7.90
C ASP A 291 2.59 -0.26 6.64
N TYR A 292 3.68 -1.01 6.67
CA TYR A 292 4.18 -1.78 5.52
C TYR A 292 3.22 -2.84 4.98
N ARG A 293 2.15 -3.12 5.68
CA ARG A 293 1.12 -4.05 5.24
C ARG A 293 -0.01 -3.38 4.47
N GLY A 294 0.00 -2.05 4.38
CA GLY A 294 -1.02 -1.29 3.67
C GLY A 294 -0.58 -0.92 2.26
N TYR A 295 -1.53 -0.96 1.34
CA TYR A 295 -1.40 -0.38 0.01
C TYR A 295 -1.79 1.09 0.10
N GLY A 296 -1.05 1.98 -0.59
CA GLY A 296 -1.37 3.41 -0.60
C GLY A 296 -2.26 3.78 -1.79
N TYR A 297 -3.40 4.38 -1.51
CA TYR A 297 -4.15 5.13 -2.51
C TYR A 297 -3.89 6.62 -2.30
N ILE A 298 -3.77 7.35 -3.40
CA ILE A 298 -3.81 8.81 -3.40
C ILE A 298 -5.30 9.18 -3.54
N ALA A 299 -5.90 9.62 -2.47
CA ALA A 299 -7.32 9.94 -2.42
C ALA A 299 -7.57 11.45 -2.47
#